data_065f5c4d67bf93282b05c45b58e40a7e
#
_entry.id   065f5c4d67bf93282b05c45b58e40a7e
#
_cell.length_a   1.000
_cell.length_b   1.000
_cell.length_c   1.000
_cell.angle_alpha   90.00
_cell.angle_beta   90.00
_cell.angle_gamma   90.00
#
_symmetry.space_group_name_H-M   'P 1'
#
loop_
_entity.id
_entity.type
_entity.pdbx_description
1 polymer ?
#
loop_
_entity_poly.entity_id
_entity_poly.type
_entity_poly.pdbx_seq_one_letter_code
_entity_poly.pdbx_strand_id
1 'polypeptide(L)'
;QCLEMTTKRKIIGRLVPCRCFRGEEEVISVLDYSHCSLQQVPKEIFSFERTLEELYLDANQIEELPKQLFNCQALKKLSMPDNDLSSLPTTIASLVNLKELDISKNGIQEFPDNIKCCKCLSVVEASVNPIAKLPDGFTQLLSLTQLFLNDAFLEYLPANFGRLSKLRILELRENHLKTMPKSIHRLSQLERLDLGSNEFSELPDVLEQIHSLKELWLDNNSLQTIPGSVGKLRQLRYLDLAKNRIESLDADISGCESLEDLLLSSNMLQQLPDSIGEVPLIIFVEIFGF
;
A
#
# COMPACT_ATOMS: atom_id res chain seq x y z
N GLN A 1 18.58 -31.49 -3.62
CA GLN A 1 17.53 -31.97 -4.57
C GLN A 1 16.47 -30.91 -4.88
N CYS A 2 16.09 -30.09 -3.94
CA CYS A 2 15.13 -29.00 -4.20
C CYS A 2 15.73 -27.85 -5.00
N LEU A 3 17.01 -27.56 -4.83
CA LEU A 3 17.76 -26.51 -5.51
C LEU A 3 17.93 -26.81 -7.01
N GLU A 4 18.26 -28.06 -7.39
CA GLU A 4 18.42 -28.42 -8.80
C GLU A 4 17.11 -28.48 -9.59
N MET A 5 16.01 -28.87 -8.92
CA MET A 5 14.68 -28.87 -9.57
C MET A 5 14.10 -27.46 -9.70
N THR A 6 14.49 -26.53 -8.81
CA THR A 6 13.97 -25.17 -8.80
C THR A 6 14.65 -24.29 -9.85
N THR A 7 15.93 -24.47 -10.07
CA THR A 7 16.70 -23.72 -11.06
C THR A 7 16.19 -23.97 -12.50
N LYS A 8 15.77 -25.21 -12.79
CA LYS A 8 15.25 -25.57 -14.12
C LYS A 8 13.79 -25.20 -14.40
N ARG A 9 12.99 -24.94 -13.36
CA ARG A 9 11.53 -24.70 -13.50
C ARG A 9 11.10 -23.25 -13.30
N LYS A 10 11.94 -22.38 -12.73
CA LYS A 10 11.52 -21.05 -12.31
C LYS A 10 12.38 -19.90 -12.84
N ILE A 11 13.23 -20.15 -13.81
CA ILE A 11 13.83 -19.07 -14.57
C ILE A 11 12.76 -18.59 -15.55
N ILE A 12 11.91 -17.67 -15.07
CA ILE A 12 10.97 -16.95 -15.92
C ILE A 12 11.74 -15.73 -16.42
N GLY A 13 12.74 -15.98 -17.28
CA GLY A 13 13.45 -14.91 -17.93
C GLY A 13 12.79 -14.54 -19.25
N ARG A 14 12.59 -13.25 -19.49
CA ARG A 14 12.64 -12.78 -20.86
C ARG A 14 14.08 -12.97 -21.31
N LEU A 15 14.32 -14.03 -22.04
CA LEU A 15 15.55 -14.20 -22.82
C LEU A 15 15.57 -13.05 -23.82
N VAL A 16 16.29 -12.00 -23.53
CA VAL A 16 16.62 -10.98 -24.53
C VAL A 16 17.95 -11.40 -25.14
N PRO A 17 17.94 -11.96 -26.34
CA PRO A 17 19.20 -12.30 -27.00
C PRO A 17 19.95 -10.99 -27.30
N CYS A 18 21.04 -10.78 -26.61
CA CYS A 18 21.98 -9.75 -27.02
C CYS A 18 22.71 -10.28 -28.27
N ARG A 19 22.31 -9.83 -29.46
CA ARG A 19 23.00 -10.14 -30.71
C ARG A 19 24.36 -9.43 -30.75
N CYS A 20 25.30 -9.95 -29.99
CA CYS A 20 26.71 -9.70 -30.22
C CYS A 20 27.30 -10.90 -30.93
N PHE A 21 27.98 -10.67 -32.00
CA PHE A 21 28.58 -11.62 -32.97
C PHE A 21 29.61 -12.58 -32.34
N ARG A 22 29.25 -13.38 -31.34
CA ARG A 22 29.97 -14.57 -30.83
C ARG A 22 29.25 -15.10 -29.60
N GLY A 23 28.39 -16.10 -29.79
CA GLY A 23 27.75 -16.84 -28.73
C GLY A 23 26.62 -16.03 -28.05
N GLU A 24 25.39 -16.50 -28.17
CA GLU A 24 24.24 -15.95 -27.48
C GLU A 24 24.43 -16.18 -25.96
N GLU A 25 24.92 -15.18 -25.23
CA GLU A 25 24.82 -15.20 -23.77
C GLU A 25 23.38 -14.88 -23.39
N GLU A 26 22.70 -15.86 -22.82
CA GLU A 26 21.39 -15.66 -22.23
C GLU A 26 21.50 -14.70 -21.04
N VAL A 27 20.89 -13.52 -21.15
CA VAL A 27 20.83 -12.55 -20.04
C VAL A 27 19.65 -12.90 -19.15
N ILE A 28 19.92 -13.30 -17.91
CA ILE A 28 18.88 -13.57 -16.90
C ILE A 28 18.55 -12.27 -16.18
N SER A 29 17.29 -11.83 -16.30
CA SER A 29 16.78 -10.63 -15.65
C SER A 29 15.71 -10.90 -14.58
N VAL A 30 15.13 -12.10 -14.56
CA VAL A 30 14.08 -12.49 -13.61
C VAL A 30 14.43 -13.83 -12.98
N LEU A 31 14.37 -13.91 -11.64
CA LEU A 31 14.50 -15.16 -10.88
C LEU A 31 13.31 -15.29 -9.94
N ASP A 32 12.67 -16.45 -9.97
CA ASP A 32 11.56 -16.79 -9.07
C ASP A 32 11.89 -18.01 -8.23
N TYR A 33 12.06 -17.77 -6.93
CA TYR A 33 12.27 -18.81 -5.91
C TYR A 33 11.07 -18.93 -4.95
N SER A 34 9.89 -18.52 -5.38
CA SER A 34 8.69 -18.61 -4.53
C SER A 34 8.38 -20.06 -4.14
N HIS A 35 7.91 -20.25 -2.92
CA HIS A 35 7.51 -21.56 -2.38
C HIS A 35 8.58 -22.64 -2.48
N CYS A 36 9.82 -22.31 -2.17
CA CYS A 36 10.95 -23.24 -2.28
C CYS A 36 11.48 -23.73 -0.94
N SER A 37 10.78 -23.44 0.17
CA SER A 37 11.23 -23.80 1.53
C SER A 37 12.64 -23.31 1.86
N LEU A 38 13.01 -22.14 1.32
CA LEU A 38 14.33 -21.57 1.53
C LEU A 38 14.43 -20.94 2.91
N GLN A 39 15.53 -21.22 3.61
CA GLN A 39 15.89 -20.57 4.88
C GLN A 39 16.84 -19.40 4.67
N GLN A 40 17.49 -19.36 3.51
CA GLN A 40 18.44 -18.32 3.12
C GLN A 40 18.25 -17.92 1.66
N VAL A 41 18.68 -16.73 1.32
CA VAL A 41 18.74 -16.28 -0.08
C VAL A 41 19.78 -17.12 -0.82
N PRO A 42 19.42 -17.74 -1.95
CA PRO A 42 20.35 -18.57 -2.72
C PRO A 42 21.56 -17.78 -3.23
N LYS A 43 22.75 -18.32 -3.03
CA LYS A 43 24.00 -17.65 -3.42
C LYS A 43 24.16 -17.48 -4.94
N GLU A 44 23.55 -18.35 -5.73
CA GLU A 44 23.59 -18.27 -7.19
C GLU A 44 22.98 -16.97 -7.73
N ILE A 45 22.10 -16.32 -6.98
CA ILE A 45 21.50 -15.02 -7.35
C ILE A 45 22.60 -13.98 -7.60
N PHE A 46 23.67 -14.02 -6.82
CA PHE A 46 24.73 -13.02 -6.88
C PHE A 46 25.54 -13.08 -8.18
N SER A 47 25.49 -14.21 -8.90
CA SER A 47 26.06 -14.33 -10.26
C SER A 47 25.38 -13.41 -11.26
N PHE A 48 24.15 -12.98 -10.98
CA PHE A 48 23.34 -12.15 -11.86
C PHE A 48 23.21 -10.70 -11.37
N GLU A 49 24.12 -10.24 -10.51
CA GLU A 49 24.04 -8.93 -9.88
C GLU A 49 23.96 -7.76 -10.87
N ARG A 50 24.52 -7.91 -12.07
CA ARG A 50 24.52 -6.87 -13.10
C ARG A 50 23.26 -6.84 -13.95
N THR A 51 22.52 -7.94 -14.03
CA THR A 51 21.43 -8.14 -14.98
C THR A 51 20.08 -8.36 -14.32
N LEU A 52 20.05 -8.77 -13.05
CA LEU A 52 18.82 -9.12 -12.35
C LEU A 52 17.95 -7.88 -12.11
N GLU A 53 16.75 -7.89 -12.69
CA GLU A 53 15.78 -6.81 -12.56
C GLU A 53 14.61 -7.16 -11.65
N GLU A 54 14.22 -8.44 -11.60
CA GLU A 54 13.12 -8.90 -10.76
C GLU A 54 13.53 -10.15 -9.99
N LEU A 55 13.30 -10.13 -8.67
CA LEU A 55 13.56 -11.24 -7.78
C LEU A 55 12.33 -11.53 -6.93
N TYR A 56 11.89 -12.79 -6.97
CA TYR A 56 10.79 -13.31 -6.17
C TYR A 56 11.30 -14.34 -5.18
N LEU A 57 11.08 -14.05 -3.89
CA LEU A 57 11.43 -14.92 -2.77
C LEU A 57 10.20 -15.25 -1.92
N ASP A 58 9.02 -15.15 -2.50
CA ASP A 58 7.73 -15.26 -1.82
C ASP A 58 7.56 -16.61 -1.11
N ALA A 59 6.94 -16.62 0.05
CA ALA A 59 6.56 -17.82 0.79
C ALA A 59 7.72 -18.79 1.01
N ASN A 60 8.77 -18.30 1.62
CA ASN A 60 9.91 -19.07 2.13
C ASN A 60 10.03 -18.88 3.66
N GLN A 61 11.16 -19.19 4.22
CA GLN A 61 11.45 -19.08 5.65
C GLN A 61 12.72 -18.25 5.89
N ILE A 62 12.92 -17.23 5.07
CA ILE A 62 14.11 -16.38 5.10
C ILE A 62 14.01 -15.44 6.29
N GLU A 63 15.01 -15.48 7.16
CA GLU A 63 15.09 -14.64 8.36
C GLU A 63 15.93 -13.37 8.16
N GLU A 64 16.95 -13.46 7.28
CA GLU A 64 17.90 -12.38 7.05
C GLU A 64 18.19 -12.20 5.56
N LEU A 65 18.47 -10.97 5.18
CA LEU A 65 18.89 -10.62 3.83
C LEU A 65 20.42 -10.39 3.82
N PRO A 66 21.17 -11.14 2.99
CA PRO A 66 22.61 -10.95 2.90
C PRO A 66 22.97 -9.63 2.23
N LYS A 67 24.09 -9.05 2.63
CA LYS A 67 24.56 -7.76 2.06
C LYS A 67 24.77 -7.83 0.55
N GLN A 68 25.20 -8.98 0.05
CA GLN A 68 25.47 -9.20 -1.38
C GLN A 68 24.22 -9.02 -2.25
N LEU A 69 23.01 -9.26 -1.70
CA LEU A 69 21.77 -9.03 -2.42
C LEU A 69 21.66 -7.59 -2.93
N PHE A 70 22.14 -6.65 -2.14
CA PHE A 70 22.04 -5.22 -2.43
C PHE A 70 23.10 -4.72 -3.41
N ASN A 71 23.98 -5.60 -3.88
CA ASN A 71 24.84 -5.35 -5.04
C ASN A 71 24.08 -5.52 -6.37
N CYS A 72 22.90 -6.12 -6.33
CA CYS A 72 22.02 -6.27 -7.49
C CYS A 72 21.33 -4.94 -7.82
N GLN A 73 22.10 -3.96 -8.28
CA GLN A 73 21.62 -2.58 -8.48
C GLN A 73 20.71 -2.39 -9.68
N ALA A 74 20.60 -3.39 -10.56
CA ALA A 74 19.63 -3.39 -11.66
C ALA A 74 18.21 -3.76 -11.20
N LEU A 75 18.02 -4.19 -9.94
CA LEU A 75 16.72 -4.57 -9.41
C LEU A 75 15.71 -3.43 -9.52
N LYS A 76 14.58 -3.75 -10.14
CA LYS A 76 13.39 -2.93 -10.27
C LYS A 76 12.24 -3.46 -9.41
N LYS A 77 12.21 -4.78 -9.18
CA LYS A 77 11.21 -5.44 -8.34
C LYS A 77 11.86 -6.44 -7.40
N LEU A 78 11.58 -6.27 -6.11
CA LEU A 78 12.00 -7.19 -5.04
C LEU A 78 10.76 -7.61 -4.25
N SER A 79 10.39 -8.89 -4.38
CA SER A 79 9.22 -9.48 -3.74
C SER A 79 9.64 -10.53 -2.72
N MET A 80 9.31 -10.30 -1.45
CA MET A 80 9.69 -11.16 -0.33
C MET A 80 8.54 -11.36 0.67
N PRO A 81 7.28 -11.41 0.24
CA PRO A 81 6.17 -11.60 1.16
C PRO A 81 6.22 -13.00 1.79
N ASP A 82 5.60 -13.11 2.97
CA ASP A 82 5.43 -14.38 3.67
C ASP A 82 6.78 -15.10 3.90
N ASN A 83 7.66 -14.39 4.59
CA ASN A 83 8.94 -14.90 5.12
C ASN A 83 9.03 -14.59 6.62
N ASP A 84 10.19 -14.82 7.21
CA ASP A 84 10.46 -14.60 8.63
C ASP A 84 11.43 -13.42 8.85
N LEU A 85 11.39 -12.42 7.97
CA LEU A 85 12.24 -11.23 8.08
C LEU A 85 11.85 -10.41 9.31
N SER A 86 12.84 -10.05 10.13
CA SER A 86 12.64 -9.19 11.30
C SER A 86 13.04 -7.74 11.07
N SER A 87 13.79 -7.46 10.01
CA SER A 87 14.24 -6.12 9.67
C SER A 87 14.51 -5.97 8.19
N LEU A 88 14.43 -4.73 7.72
CA LEU A 88 14.86 -4.33 6.40
C LEU A 88 16.20 -3.60 6.56
N PRO A 89 17.31 -4.14 6.00
CA PRO A 89 18.63 -3.58 6.29
C PRO A 89 18.84 -2.23 5.61
N THR A 90 19.74 -1.43 6.19
CA THR A 90 20.11 -0.11 5.65
C THR A 90 20.74 -0.18 4.26
N THR A 91 21.30 -1.33 3.90
CA THR A 91 21.88 -1.60 2.57
C THR A 91 20.82 -1.55 1.44
N ILE A 92 19.52 -1.56 1.76
CA ILE A 92 18.48 -1.36 0.76
C ILE A 92 18.64 -0.02 0.02
N ALA A 93 19.30 0.95 0.63
CA ALA A 93 19.62 2.24 0.02
C ALA A 93 20.41 2.14 -1.29
N SER A 94 21.10 1.02 -1.50
CA SER A 94 21.86 0.76 -2.73
C SER A 94 20.97 0.44 -3.94
N LEU A 95 19.71 0.06 -3.70
CA LEU A 95 18.78 -0.32 -4.77
C LEU A 95 18.09 0.92 -5.36
N VAL A 96 18.89 1.77 -5.99
CA VAL A 96 18.43 3.08 -6.50
C VAL A 96 17.43 2.99 -7.66
N ASN A 97 17.37 1.85 -8.33
CA ASN A 97 16.46 1.60 -9.46
C ASN A 97 15.19 0.85 -9.05
N LEU A 98 15.06 0.49 -7.77
CA LEU A 98 13.93 -0.28 -7.28
C LEU A 98 12.63 0.52 -7.44
N LYS A 99 11.65 -0.10 -8.11
CA LYS A 99 10.33 0.47 -8.38
C LYS A 99 9.23 -0.15 -7.54
N GLU A 100 9.34 -1.45 -7.27
CA GLU A 100 8.36 -2.21 -6.51
C GLU A 100 9.02 -3.01 -5.41
N LEU A 101 8.51 -2.88 -4.20
CA LEU A 101 8.95 -3.60 -3.02
C LEU A 101 7.75 -4.24 -2.33
N ASP A 102 7.75 -5.56 -2.23
CA ASP A 102 6.78 -6.31 -1.43
C ASP A 102 7.50 -7.02 -0.29
N ILE A 103 7.21 -6.58 0.94
CA ILE A 103 7.71 -7.15 2.19
C ILE A 103 6.55 -7.57 3.11
N SER A 104 5.35 -7.73 2.57
CA SER A 104 4.18 -8.08 3.36
C SER A 104 4.34 -9.43 4.08
N LYS A 105 3.59 -9.61 5.15
CA LYS A 105 3.60 -10.84 5.96
C LYS A 105 5.01 -11.26 6.40
N ASN A 106 5.67 -10.38 7.09
CA ASN A 106 6.94 -10.60 7.76
C ASN A 106 6.84 -10.10 9.22
N GLY A 107 7.95 -10.06 9.90
CA GLY A 107 8.06 -9.52 11.26
C GLY A 107 8.81 -8.18 11.31
N ILE A 108 8.75 -7.40 10.25
CA ILE A 108 9.50 -6.14 10.13
C ILE A 108 8.84 -5.07 11.00
N GLN A 109 9.63 -4.45 11.88
CA GLN A 109 9.14 -3.45 12.83
C GLN A 109 9.29 -2.01 12.34
N GLU A 110 10.22 -1.77 11.41
CA GLU A 110 10.47 -0.42 10.89
C GLU A 110 11.13 -0.43 9.51
N PHE A 111 10.93 0.64 8.78
CA PHE A 111 11.75 0.97 7.62
C PHE A 111 12.98 1.73 8.07
N PRO A 112 14.18 1.47 7.49
CA PRO A 112 15.31 2.34 7.71
C PRO A 112 15.08 3.73 7.12
N ASP A 113 15.57 4.78 7.77
CA ASP A 113 15.40 6.15 7.27
C ASP A 113 16.00 6.34 5.88
N ASN A 114 17.08 5.63 5.57
CA ASN A 114 17.72 5.71 4.26
C ASN A 114 16.97 5.00 3.14
N ILE A 115 15.75 4.47 3.39
CA ILE A 115 14.82 4.06 2.33
C ILE A 115 14.61 5.21 1.32
N LYS A 116 14.76 6.44 1.76
CA LYS A 116 14.72 7.65 0.92
C LYS A 116 15.65 7.60 -0.29
N CYS A 117 16.72 6.81 -0.23
CA CYS A 117 17.65 6.65 -1.35
C CYS A 117 17.06 5.84 -2.50
N CYS A 118 16.00 5.06 -2.26
CA CYS A 118 15.27 4.32 -3.28
C CYS A 118 14.30 5.24 -4.03
N LYS A 119 14.84 6.22 -4.73
CA LYS A 119 14.07 7.33 -5.33
C LYS A 119 13.10 6.93 -6.42
N CYS A 120 13.25 5.74 -6.98
CA CYS A 120 12.37 5.21 -8.02
C CYS A 120 11.20 4.40 -7.48
N LEU A 121 11.11 4.18 -6.16
CA LEU A 121 10.02 3.40 -5.56
C LEU A 121 8.67 4.01 -5.91
N SER A 122 7.85 3.21 -6.59
CA SER A 122 6.51 3.53 -7.03
C SER A 122 5.45 2.75 -6.26
N VAL A 123 5.73 1.49 -5.91
CA VAL A 123 4.81 0.62 -5.18
C VAL A 123 5.52 0.02 -3.98
N VAL A 124 4.92 0.18 -2.80
CA VAL A 124 5.36 -0.48 -1.55
C VAL A 124 4.18 -1.24 -0.97
N GLU A 125 4.32 -2.57 -0.88
CA GLU A 125 3.41 -3.45 -0.17
C GLU A 125 4.12 -3.93 1.11
N ALA A 126 3.66 -3.42 2.26
CA ALA A 126 4.26 -3.71 3.55
C ALA A 126 3.21 -4.14 4.59
N SER A 127 2.04 -4.59 4.14
CA SER A 127 0.95 -5.03 5.00
C SER A 127 1.36 -6.25 5.84
N VAL A 128 0.71 -6.42 6.98
CA VAL A 128 0.95 -7.56 7.90
C VAL A 128 2.40 -7.59 8.38
N ASN A 129 2.84 -6.47 8.92
CA ASN A 129 4.11 -6.32 9.63
C ASN A 129 3.87 -5.45 10.89
N PRO A 130 4.61 -5.66 11.98
CA PRO A 130 4.43 -4.87 13.21
C PRO A 130 5.12 -3.50 13.12
N ILE A 131 4.77 -2.69 12.12
CA ILE A 131 5.35 -1.37 11.89
C ILE A 131 4.53 -0.33 12.66
N ALA A 132 5.13 0.26 13.71
CA ALA A 132 4.46 1.24 14.57
C ALA A 132 4.49 2.66 14.01
N LYS A 133 5.51 3.00 13.23
CA LYS A 133 5.67 4.33 12.63
C LYS A 133 6.53 4.27 11.36
N LEU A 134 6.37 5.27 10.51
CA LEU A 134 7.22 5.48 9.34
C LEU A 134 8.30 6.50 9.66
N PRO A 135 9.57 6.28 9.22
CA PRO A 135 10.63 7.26 9.41
C PRO A 135 10.40 8.49 8.51
N ASP A 136 11.02 9.61 8.86
CA ASP A 136 10.93 10.84 8.06
C ASP A 136 11.42 10.63 6.63
N GLY A 137 12.43 9.79 6.43
CA GLY A 137 12.94 9.44 5.11
C GLY A 137 11.89 8.82 4.19
N PHE A 138 10.87 8.15 4.73
CA PHE A 138 9.79 7.58 3.94
C PHE A 138 9.01 8.66 3.16
N THR A 139 8.87 9.85 3.74
CA THR A 139 8.19 10.98 3.09
C THR A 139 8.97 11.58 1.92
N GLN A 140 10.17 11.12 1.67
CA GLN A 140 11.00 11.52 0.53
C GLN A 140 10.91 10.57 -0.68
N LEU A 141 10.06 9.56 -0.61
CA LEU A 141 9.78 8.65 -1.71
C LEU A 141 8.83 9.30 -2.72
N LEU A 142 9.31 10.32 -3.42
CA LEU A 142 8.47 11.21 -4.24
C LEU A 142 7.90 10.56 -5.51
N SER A 143 8.36 9.37 -5.86
CA SER A 143 7.81 8.58 -6.97
C SER A 143 6.69 7.62 -6.54
N LEU A 144 6.40 7.55 -5.24
CA LEU A 144 5.43 6.59 -4.71
C LEU A 144 4.02 6.90 -5.20
N THR A 145 3.39 5.89 -5.81
CA THR A 145 2.02 5.95 -6.33
C THR A 145 1.06 5.05 -5.56
N GLN A 146 1.55 3.97 -4.98
CA GLN A 146 0.76 3.01 -4.23
C GLN A 146 1.48 2.59 -2.95
N LEU A 147 0.78 2.71 -1.83
CA LEU A 147 1.26 2.28 -0.52
C LEU A 147 0.20 1.43 0.17
N PHE A 148 0.59 0.20 0.52
CA PHE A 148 -0.22 -0.73 1.29
C PHE A 148 0.45 -1.00 2.63
N LEU A 149 -0.20 -0.57 3.71
CA LEU A 149 0.23 -0.76 5.10
C LEU A 149 -0.95 -1.23 5.95
N ASN A 150 -1.69 -2.20 5.43
CA ASN A 150 -2.79 -2.81 6.15
C ASN A 150 -2.25 -3.74 7.26
N ASP A 151 -2.99 -3.85 8.36
CA ASP A 151 -2.63 -4.73 9.48
C ASP A 151 -1.17 -4.52 9.93
N ALA A 152 -0.85 -3.29 10.24
CA ALA A 152 0.38 -2.89 10.89
C ALA A 152 0.05 -2.37 12.31
N PHE A 153 0.92 -1.62 12.93
CA PHE A 153 0.67 -1.03 14.26
C PHE A 153 0.76 0.49 14.23
N LEU A 154 0.41 1.10 13.10
CA LEU A 154 0.53 2.53 12.93
C LEU A 154 -0.43 3.28 13.87
N GLU A 155 0.10 4.19 14.64
CA GLU A 155 -0.66 5.11 15.50
C GLU A 155 -0.87 6.48 14.85
N TYR A 156 0.03 6.86 13.95
CA TYR A 156 -0.01 8.12 13.20
C TYR A 156 0.84 8.04 11.94
N LEU A 157 0.61 8.98 11.03
CA LEU A 157 1.46 9.20 9.86
C LEU A 157 2.39 10.40 10.11
N PRO A 158 3.58 10.43 9.50
CA PRO A 158 4.49 11.59 9.61
C PRO A 158 3.80 12.89 9.19
N ALA A 159 4.15 14.00 9.84
CA ALA A 159 3.55 15.31 9.57
C ALA A 159 3.68 15.72 8.09
N ASN A 160 4.77 15.35 7.43
CA ASN A 160 5.06 15.69 6.04
C ASN A 160 4.61 14.61 5.05
N PHE A 161 3.70 13.72 5.44
CA PHE A 161 3.22 12.64 4.57
C PHE A 161 2.65 13.15 3.24
N GLY A 162 2.10 14.35 3.22
CA GLY A 162 1.60 15.01 2.01
C GLY A 162 2.65 15.33 0.95
N ARG A 163 3.93 15.18 1.24
CA ARG A 163 4.99 15.26 0.21
C ARG A 163 4.87 14.17 -0.84
N LEU A 164 4.23 13.05 -0.50
CA LEU A 164 4.01 11.93 -1.41
C LEU A 164 2.87 12.26 -2.40
N SER A 165 2.99 13.37 -3.11
CA SER A 165 1.94 13.98 -3.92
C SER A 165 1.49 13.15 -5.13
N LYS A 166 2.23 12.12 -5.51
CA LYS A 166 1.88 11.21 -6.59
C LYS A 166 1.07 9.99 -6.14
N LEU A 167 0.81 9.85 -4.82
CA LEU A 167 0.00 8.75 -4.32
C LEU A 167 -1.38 8.74 -4.96
N ARG A 168 -1.76 7.57 -5.49
CA ARG A 168 -3.07 7.27 -6.04
C ARG A 168 -3.84 6.30 -5.15
N ILE A 169 -3.14 5.35 -4.54
CA ILE A 169 -3.71 4.33 -3.65
C ILE A 169 -2.97 4.38 -2.32
N LEU A 170 -3.73 4.54 -1.24
CA LEU A 170 -3.24 4.48 0.13
C LEU A 170 -4.17 3.59 0.94
N GLU A 171 -3.65 2.45 1.40
CA GLU A 171 -4.39 1.52 2.24
C GLU A 171 -3.73 1.41 3.62
N LEU A 172 -4.50 1.76 4.63
CA LEU A 172 -4.09 1.82 6.04
C LEU A 172 -5.10 1.10 6.95
N ARG A 173 -5.79 0.09 6.40
CA ARG A 173 -6.78 -0.70 7.14
C ARG A 173 -6.14 -1.45 8.30
N GLU A 174 -6.89 -1.63 9.39
CA GLU A 174 -6.42 -2.37 10.57
C GLU A 174 -5.14 -1.82 11.19
N ASN A 175 -5.16 -0.54 11.50
CA ASN A 175 -4.14 0.15 12.27
C ASN A 175 -4.76 0.78 13.53
N HIS A 176 -4.05 1.69 14.17
CA HIS A 176 -4.48 2.40 15.37
C HIS A 176 -4.58 3.91 15.14
N LEU A 177 -4.92 4.31 13.92
CA LEU A 177 -5.01 5.72 13.55
C LEU A 177 -6.23 6.39 14.18
N LYS A 178 -6.02 7.57 14.76
CA LYS A 178 -7.05 8.43 15.33
C LYS A 178 -7.19 9.75 14.60
N THR A 179 -6.12 10.15 13.91
CA THR A 179 -6.00 11.41 13.19
C THR A 179 -5.23 11.23 11.91
N MET A 180 -5.32 12.21 11.02
CA MET A 180 -4.51 12.30 9.80
C MET A 180 -3.74 13.62 9.79
N PRO A 181 -2.50 13.65 9.28
CA PRO A 181 -1.76 14.90 9.20
C PRO A 181 -2.40 15.87 8.23
N LYS A 182 -2.33 17.16 8.54
CA LYS A 182 -2.91 18.20 7.68
C LYS A 182 -2.31 18.22 6.28
N SER A 183 -1.07 17.80 6.14
CA SER A 183 -0.36 17.78 4.86
C SER A 183 -0.99 16.90 3.80
N ILE A 184 -1.86 15.95 4.16
CA ILE A 184 -2.48 15.05 3.18
C ILE A 184 -3.41 15.76 2.20
N HIS A 185 -3.78 17.03 2.46
CA HIS A 185 -4.48 17.85 1.48
C HIS A 185 -3.69 17.99 0.17
N ARG A 186 -2.37 17.80 0.21
CA ARG A 186 -1.48 17.84 -0.96
C ARG A 186 -1.54 16.59 -1.84
N LEU A 187 -2.21 15.54 -1.39
CA LEU A 187 -2.36 14.30 -2.16
C LEU A 187 -3.40 14.48 -3.28
N SER A 188 -3.07 15.34 -4.24
CA SER A 188 -3.98 15.79 -5.30
C SER A 188 -4.34 14.71 -6.33
N GLN A 189 -3.66 13.57 -6.30
CA GLN A 189 -3.90 12.43 -7.19
C GLN A 189 -4.49 11.22 -6.46
N LEU A 190 -4.75 11.33 -5.15
CA LEU A 190 -5.25 10.21 -4.37
C LEU A 190 -6.67 9.85 -4.79
N GLU A 191 -6.85 8.63 -5.27
CA GLU A 191 -8.13 8.11 -5.74
C GLU A 191 -8.75 7.12 -4.74
N ARG A 192 -7.93 6.33 -4.07
CA ARG A 192 -8.36 5.28 -3.15
C ARG A 192 -7.70 5.46 -1.79
N LEU A 193 -8.54 5.60 -0.75
CA LEU A 193 -8.10 5.70 0.63
C LEU A 193 -8.86 4.71 1.49
N ASP A 194 -8.14 3.75 2.08
CA ASP A 194 -8.72 2.79 3.01
C ASP A 194 -8.25 3.08 4.44
N LEU A 195 -9.16 3.59 5.27
CA LEU A 195 -8.97 3.84 6.70
C LEU A 195 -9.88 2.95 7.56
N GLY A 196 -10.40 1.89 6.99
CA GLY A 196 -11.24 0.94 7.71
C GLY A 196 -10.53 0.30 8.90
N SER A 197 -11.30 -0.11 9.91
CA SER A 197 -10.77 -0.78 11.10
C SER A 197 -9.61 0.00 11.76
N ASN A 198 -9.83 1.26 12.02
CA ASN A 198 -8.96 2.13 12.78
C ASN A 198 -9.71 2.66 14.03
N GLU A 199 -9.25 3.73 14.61
CA GLU A 199 -9.80 4.27 15.88
C GLU A 199 -10.28 5.73 15.72
N PHE A 200 -10.78 6.08 14.53
CA PHE A 200 -11.33 7.42 14.31
C PHE A 200 -12.66 7.61 15.05
N SER A 201 -12.74 8.64 15.87
CA SER A 201 -13.98 9.08 16.51
C SER A 201 -14.66 10.21 15.73
N GLU A 202 -13.93 10.87 14.85
CA GLU A 202 -14.37 11.94 13.98
C GLU A 202 -13.81 11.77 12.58
N LEU A 203 -14.56 12.22 11.58
CA LEU A 203 -14.04 12.33 10.22
C LEU A 203 -12.97 13.43 10.20
N PRO A 204 -11.70 13.12 9.85
CA PRO A 204 -10.69 14.15 9.73
C PRO A 204 -11.09 15.22 8.71
N ASP A 205 -11.11 16.50 9.12
CA ASP A 205 -11.50 17.62 8.27
C ASP A 205 -10.68 17.70 6.97
N VAL A 206 -9.42 17.29 7.05
CA VAL A 206 -8.52 17.34 5.90
C VAL A 206 -8.96 16.44 4.74
N LEU A 207 -9.76 15.38 5.01
CA LEU A 207 -10.22 14.46 3.95
C LEU A 207 -11.10 15.18 2.93
N GLU A 208 -11.88 16.16 3.36
CA GLU A 208 -12.75 16.95 2.46
C GLU A 208 -11.97 17.76 1.42
N GLN A 209 -10.69 17.99 1.65
CA GLN A 209 -9.79 18.72 0.75
C GLN A 209 -9.16 17.84 -0.32
N ILE A 210 -9.30 16.52 -0.21
CA ILE A 210 -8.75 15.57 -1.18
C ILE A 210 -9.79 15.32 -2.27
N HIS A 211 -9.97 16.29 -3.17
CA HIS A 211 -11.03 16.31 -4.17
C HIS A 211 -10.91 15.20 -5.24
N SER A 212 -9.78 14.56 -5.34
CA SER A 212 -9.52 13.45 -6.26
C SER A 212 -10.08 12.11 -5.80
N LEU A 213 -10.51 11.99 -4.53
CA LEU A 213 -10.98 10.73 -3.97
C LEU A 213 -12.18 10.18 -4.74
N LYS A 214 -12.07 8.90 -5.12
CA LYS A 214 -13.11 8.10 -5.76
C LYS A 214 -13.66 7.01 -4.85
N GLU A 215 -12.82 6.47 -3.98
CA GLU A 215 -13.17 5.38 -3.06
C GLU A 215 -12.63 5.69 -1.66
N LEU A 216 -13.50 5.66 -0.65
CA LEU A 216 -13.16 5.95 0.74
C LEU A 216 -13.79 4.89 1.64
N TRP A 217 -12.95 4.18 2.40
CA TRP A 217 -13.37 3.27 3.46
C TRP A 217 -13.09 3.88 4.83
N LEU A 218 -14.11 3.95 5.63
CA LEU A 218 -14.08 4.35 7.04
C LEU A 218 -14.91 3.41 7.90
N ASP A 219 -15.18 2.21 7.40
CA ASP A 219 -15.90 1.19 8.13
C ASP A 219 -15.13 0.74 9.39
N ASN A 220 -15.88 0.23 10.36
CA ASN A 220 -15.33 -0.28 11.60
C ASN A 220 -14.41 0.73 12.32
N ASN A 221 -14.91 1.93 12.51
CA ASN A 221 -14.34 2.99 13.33
C ASN A 221 -15.35 3.35 14.44
N SER A 222 -15.23 4.50 15.04
CA SER A 222 -16.14 4.99 16.11
C SER A 222 -16.78 6.33 15.74
N LEU A 223 -17.04 6.56 14.45
CA LEU A 223 -17.63 7.80 13.97
C LEU A 223 -19.07 7.95 14.46
N GLN A 224 -19.41 9.12 15.01
CA GLN A 224 -20.75 9.43 15.50
C GLN A 224 -21.55 10.29 14.54
N THR A 225 -20.86 11.15 13.80
CA THR A 225 -21.45 12.06 12.82
C THR A 225 -20.62 12.09 11.55
N ILE A 226 -21.28 12.39 10.44
CA ILE A 226 -20.64 12.67 9.19
C ILE A 226 -20.99 14.12 8.82
N PRO A 227 -19.99 15.03 8.81
CA PRO A 227 -20.25 16.44 8.50
C PRO A 227 -20.65 16.60 7.04
N GLY A 228 -21.49 17.61 6.76
CA GLY A 228 -21.93 17.92 5.40
C GLY A 228 -20.78 18.28 4.44
N SER A 229 -19.64 18.69 4.98
CA SER A 229 -18.44 18.98 4.19
C SER A 229 -17.93 17.79 3.38
N VAL A 230 -18.31 16.57 3.71
CA VAL A 230 -18.02 15.39 2.88
C VAL A 230 -18.60 15.54 1.47
N GLY A 231 -19.66 16.34 1.32
CA GLY A 231 -20.25 16.67 0.04
C GLY A 231 -19.34 17.44 -0.92
N LYS A 232 -18.21 17.96 -0.44
CA LYS A 232 -17.16 18.54 -1.29
C LYS A 232 -16.41 17.50 -2.12
N LEU A 233 -16.51 16.21 -1.76
CA LEU A 233 -15.90 15.11 -2.49
C LEU A 233 -16.76 14.70 -3.69
N ARG A 234 -16.74 15.53 -4.72
CA ARG A 234 -17.64 15.41 -5.89
C ARG A 234 -17.31 14.24 -6.80
N GLN A 235 -16.08 13.72 -6.74
CA GLN A 235 -15.66 12.57 -7.54
C GLN A 235 -15.84 11.23 -6.81
N LEU A 236 -16.25 11.27 -5.54
CA LEU A 236 -16.43 10.07 -4.73
C LEU A 236 -17.53 9.18 -5.30
N ARG A 237 -17.19 7.91 -5.57
CA ARG A 237 -18.09 6.89 -6.11
C ARG A 237 -18.50 5.87 -5.07
N TYR A 238 -17.59 5.53 -4.17
CA TYR A 238 -17.76 4.52 -3.14
C TYR A 238 -17.44 5.10 -1.77
N LEU A 239 -18.37 4.95 -0.83
CA LEU A 239 -18.18 5.38 0.55
C LEU A 239 -18.68 4.29 1.50
N ASP A 240 -17.77 3.68 2.25
CA ASP A 240 -18.09 2.69 3.25
C ASP A 240 -17.97 3.29 4.66
N LEU A 241 -19.12 3.44 5.32
CA LEU A 241 -19.25 3.94 6.70
C LEU A 241 -19.88 2.89 7.62
N ALA A 242 -19.91 1.63 7.19
CA ALA A 242 -20.51 0.55 7.97
C ALA A 242 -19.76 0.35 9.30
N LYS A 243 -20.46 -0.21 10.29
CA LYS A 243 -19.88 -0.53 11.60
C LYS A 243 -19.23 0.68 12.29
N ASN A 244 -19.97 1.76 12.36
CA ASN A 244 -19.66 2.94 13.14
C ASN A 244 -20.78 3.19 14.18
N ARG A 245 -20.89 4.39 14.70
CA ARG A 245 -21.92 4.81 15.66
C ARG A 245 -22.70 6.01 15.11
N ILE A 246 -22.89 6.07 13.80
CA ILE A 246 -23.51 7.22 13.13
C ILE A 246 -25.00 7.26 13.45
N GLU A 247 -25.45 8.38 13.99
CA GLU A 247 -26.86 8.62 14.35
C GLU A 247 -27.63 9.37 13.26
N SER A 248 -26.93 10.21 12.50
CA SER A 248 -27.52 11.00 11.43
C SER A 248 -26.51 11.35 10.34
N LEU A 249 -27.03 11.60 9.16
CA LEU A 249 -26.28 12.15 8.03
C LEU A 249 -26.76 13.54 7.74
N ASP A 250 -25.84 14.45 7.46
CA ASP A 250 -26.17 15.80 6.98
C ASP A 250 -26.73 15.75 5.56
N ALA A 251 -27.71 16.61 5.26
CA ALA A 251 -28.31 16.71 3.95
C ALA A 251 -27.29 17.07 2.85
N ASP A 252 -26.22 17.78 3.19
CA ASP A 252 -25.19 18.20 2.26
C ASP A 252 -24.34 17.04 1.70
N ILE A 253 -24.53 15.82 2.21
CA ILE A 253 -23.92 14.62 1.61
C ILE A 253 -24.33 14.46 0.13
N SER A 254 -25.45 15.04 -0.27
CA SER A 254 -25.88 15.07 -1.67
C SER A 254 -24.90 15.76 -2.60
N GLY A 255 -23.96 16.55 -2.05
CA GLY A 255 -22.86 17.13 -2.81
C GLY A 255 -21.89 16.11 -3.40
N CYS A 256 -21.89 14.86 -2.88
CA CYS A 256 -21.18 13.74 -3.49
C CYS A 256 -21.87 13.31 -4.80
N GLU A 257 -21.78 14.14 -5.83
CA GLU A 257 -22.53 14.01 -7.08
C GLU A 257 -22.28 12.70 -7.84
N SER A 258 -21.10 12.12 -7.67
CA SER A 258 -20.68 10.89 -8.35
C SER A 258 -20.90 9.64 -7.52
N LEU A 259 -21.49 9.75 -6.33
CA LEU A 259 -21.65 8.62 -5.42
C LEU A 259 -22.57 7.56 -6.01
N GLU A 260 -22.09 6.33 -6.07
CA GLU A 260 -22.79 5.15 -6.57
C GLU A 260 -23.15 4.19 -5.43
N ASP A 261 -22.21 3.94 -4.53
CA ASP A 261 -22.37 3.00 -3.42
C ASP A 261 -22.13 3.71 -2.08
N LEU A 262 -23.12 3.61 -1.20
CA LEU A 262 -23.06 4.14 0.16
C LEU A 262 -23.42 3.02 1.13
N LEU A 263 -22.46 2.58 1.94
CA LEU A 263 -22.63 1.51 2.91
C LEU A 263 -22.72 2.09 4.32
N LEU A 264 -23.86 1.85 4.98
CA LEU A 264 -24.22 2.41 6.28
C LEU A 264 -24.70 1.33 7.27
N SER A 265 -24.52 0.06 6.94
CA SER A 265 -24.96 -1.04 7.82
C SER A 265 -24.28 -0.99 9.19
N SER A 266 -24.94 -1.52 10.19
CA SER A 266 -24.43 -1.58 11.58
C SER A 266 -24.04 -0.20 12.14
N ASN A 267 -24.92 0.78 11.95
CA ASN A 267 -24.89 2.10 12.57
C ASN A 267 -26.16 2.33 13.41
N MET A 268 -26.38 3.55 13.88
CA MET A 268 -27.50 3.95 14.72
C MET A 268 -28.48 4.87 13.97
N LEU A 269 -28.49 4.82 12.66
CA LEU A 269 -29.36 5.66 11.84
C LEU A 269 -30.82 5.26 11.98
N GLN A 270 -31.69 6.25 12.19
CA GLN A 270 -33.13 6.08 12.20
C GLN A 270 -33.75 6.47 10.85
N GLN A 271 -33.13 7.38 10.13
CA GLN A 271 -33.58 7.87 8.83
C GLN A 271 -32.40 8.39 7.99
N LEU A 272 -32.61 8.44 6.68
CA LEU A 272 -31.71 9.11 5.77
C LEU A 272 -32.24 10.51 5.45
N PRO A 273 -31.37 11.49 5.12
CA PRO A 273 -31.81 12.75 4.58
C PRO A 273 -32.50 12.57 3.23
N ASP A 274 -33.58 13.29 2.98
CA ASP A 274 -34.31 13.21 1.70
C ASP A 274 -33.42 13.51 0.49
N SER A 275 -32.42 14.37 0.67
CA SER A 275 -31.46 14.75 -0.36
C SER A 275 -30.65 13.58 -0.92
N ILE A 276 -30.59 12.42 -0.23
CA ILE A 276 -29.87 11.27 -0.76
C ILE A 276 -30.48 10.78 -2.09
N GLY A 277 -31.79 10.94 -2.27
CA GLY A 277 -32.48 10.61 -3.50
C GLY A 277 -32.15 11.57 -4.67
N GLU A 278 -31.53 12.69 -4.37
CA GLU A 278 -31.12 13.69 -5.37
C GLU A 278 -29.74 13.42 -5.96
N VAL A 279 -28.99 12.44 -5.41
CA VAL A 279 -27.68 12.04 -5.94
C VAL A 279 -27.88 11.29 -7.26
N PRO A 280 -27.41 11.83 -8.42
CA PRO A 280 -27.82 11.33 -9.74
C PRO A 280 -27.37 9.90 -10.05
N LEU A 281 -26.21 9.47 -9.48
CA LEU A 281 -25.56 8.20 -9.81
C LEU A 281 -25.72 7.16 -8.70
N ILE A 282 -26.50 7.42 -7.63
CA ILE A 282 -26.61 6.49 -6.51
C ILE A 282 -27.32 5.21 -6.98
N ILE A 283 -26.61 4.07 -6.88
CA ILE A 283 -27.08 2.77 -7.31
C ILE A 283 -27.47 1.91 -6.09
N PHE A 284 -26.68 2.02 -5.01
CA PHE A 284 -26.78 1.17 -3.85
C PHE A 284 -26.60 1.94 -2.55
N VAL A 285 -27.56 1.76 -1.63
CA VAL A 285 -27.45 2.26 -0.25
C VAL A 285 -27.76 1.10 0.68
N GLU A 286 -26.75 0.63 1.40
CA GLU A 286 -26.90 -0.42 2.40
C GLU A 286 -27.09 0.20 3.78
N ILE A 287 -28.23 -0.04 4.41
CA ILE A 287 -28.56 0.50 5.73
C ILE A 287 -28.67 -0.60 6.77
N PHE A 288 -29.01 -1.82 6.36
CA PHE A 288 -29.34 -2.92 7.24
C PHE A 288 -28.17 -3.89 7.42
N GLY A 289 -27.86 -4.18 8.67
CA GLY A 289 -27.02 -5.28 9.09
C GLY A 289 -27.46 -5.63 10.52
N PHE A 290 -27.93 -6.82 10.68
CA PHE A 290 -28.29 -7.38 11.98
C PHE A 290 -27.07 -7.99 12.64
#